data_ae273173b9600fcb50bc52761038c1e9
#
_entry.id   ae273173b9600fcb50bc52761038c1e9
#
_cell.length_a   1.000
_cell.length_b   1.000
_cell.length_c   1.000
_cell.angle_alpha   90.00
_cell.angle_beta   90.00
_cell.angle_gamma   90.00
#
_symmetry.space_group_name_H-M   'P 1'
#
loop_
_entity.id
_entity.type
_entity.pdbx_description
1 polymer ?
#
loop_
_entity_poly.entity_id
_entity_poly.type
_entity_poly.pdbx_seq_one_letter_code
_entity_poly.pdbx_strand_id
1 'polypeptide(L)'
;SIKNKLLRKILEIVTGIDKRVQLPKYNSETFSSFFKKNKNKIKFKIPGKNRKVVIYTTCFVNFNKKNTGVAALKVLKKNGVEVQEAYPGCCGMPFLEQADLPKVVEQAKKVSKDLLEWVDKGYKIITLTASCGLMLKFEWPLLLPNNENIKKLSANVMDIDEYVVDIANNEGLAQGLQEIDGGVTVHNACHARAQNMGIKSRDM
;
A
#
# COMPACT_ATOMS: atom_id res chain seq x y z
N SER A 1 9.44 18.56 16.42
CA SER A 1 9.14 19.94 15.99
C SER A 1 7.65 20.21 15.82
N ILE A 2 6.88 19.25 15.29
CA ILE A 2 5.43 19.39 15.04
C ILE A 2 4.61 19.74 16.30
N LYS A 3 5.08 19.35 17.49
CA LYS A 3 4.42 19.63 18.77
C LYS A 3 4.88 20.94 19.42
N ASN A 4 5.96 21.56 18.95
CA ASN A 4 6.50 22.77 19.55
C ASN A 4 5.72 24.01 19.07
N LYS A 5 5.05 24.70 19.99
CA LYS A 5 4.20 25.87 19.70
C LYS A 5 4.97 27.02 19.04
N LEU A 6 6.23 27.27 19.46
CA LEU A 6 7.04 28.34 18.88
C LEU A 6 7.44 28.03 17.44
N LEU A 7 7.90 26.80 17.17
CA LEU A 7 8.23 26.36 15.80
C LEU A 7 7.00 26.36 14.89
N ARG A 8 5.82 26.10 15.41
CA ARG A 8 4.55 26.19 14.66
C ARG A 8 4.22 27.62 14.28
N LYS A 9 4.47 28.59 15.16
CA LYS A 9 4.33 30.03 14.85
C LYS A 9 5.29 30.47 13.74
N ILE A 10 6.55 30.06 13.82
CA ILE A 10 7.55 30.36 12.80
C ILE A 10 7.14 29.74 11.46
N LEU A 11 6.67 28.49 11.45
CA LEU A 11 6.19 27.82 10.26
C LEU A 11 5.01 28.59 9.63
N GLU A 12 4.06 29.05 10.44
CA GLU A 12 2.91 29.85 9.97
C GLU A 12 3.37 31.13 9.26
N ILE A 13 4.33 31.86 9.84
CA ILE A 13 4.87 33.10 9.25
C ILE A 13 5.58 32.83 7.92
N VAL A 14 6.37 31.76 7.85
CA VAL A 14 7.21 31.46 6.67
C VAL A 14 6.42 30.81 5.53
N THR A 15 5.44 29.95 5.84
CA THR A 15 4.75 29.11 4.85
C THR A 15 3.27 29.46 4.65
N GLY A 16 2.68 30.32 5.52
CA GLY A 16 1.24 30.58 5.54
C GLY A 16 0.39 29.43 6.10
N ILE A 17 0.99 28.32 6.55
CA ILE A 17 0.26 27.18 7.12
C ILE A 17 -0.14 27.51 8.55
N ASP A 18 -1.45 27.63 8.82
CA ASP A 18 -1.99 27.90 10.15
C ASP A 18 -1.40 26.94 11.19
N LYS A 19 -0.95 27.49 12.33
CA LYS A 19 -0.36 26.71 13.44
C LYS A 19 -1.29 25.68 14.05
N ARG A 20 -2.61 25.79 13.85
CA ARG A 20 -3.63 24.84 14.35
C ARG A 20 -3.77 23.61 13.46
N VAL A 21 -3.36 23.66 12.20
CA VAL A 21 -3.45 22.53 11.27
C VAL A 21 -2.70 21.31 11.82
N GLN A 22 -3.38 20.18 11.85
CA GLN A 22 -2.74 18.91 12.24
C GLN A 22 -1.94 18.34 11.06
N LEU A 23 -0.63 18.49 11.13
CA LEU A 23 0.25 17.89 10.14
C LEU A 23 0.41 16.38 10.38
N PRO A 24 0.55 15.57 9.31
CA PRO A 24 0.80 14.15 9.44
C PRO A 24 2.04 13.87 10.31
N LYS A 25 1.91 12.87 11.19
CA LYS A 25 3.05 12.43 12.02
C LYS A 25 3.95 11.53 11.19
N TYR A 26 5.24 11.79 11.22
CA TYR A 26 6.24 10.90 10.64
C TYR A 26 6.68 9.86 11.68
N ASN A 27 6.88 8.63 11.21
CA ASN A 27 7.48 7.57 12.04
C ASN A 27 8.97 7.85 12.27
N SER A 28 9.50 7.44 13.42
CA SER A 28 10.94 7.48 13.71
C SER A 28 11.74 6.46 12.88
N GLU A 29 11.08 5.41 12.42
CA GLU A 29 11.62 4.37 11.56
C GLU A 29 10.64 4.10 10.41
N THR A 30 11.15 4.00 9.19
CA THR A 30 10.33 3.67 8.01
C THR A 30 9.92 2.20 8.00
N PHE A 31 8.83 1.87 7.29
CA PHE A 31 8.45 0.47 7.11
C PHE A 31 9.53 -0.33 6.37
N SER A 32 10.13 0.23 5.33
CA SER A 32 11.21 -0.43 4.58
C SER A 32 12.40 -0.78 5.49
N SER A 33 12.77 0.11 6.41
CA SER A 33 13.84 -0.14 7.39
C SER A 33 13.45 -1.25 8.37
N PHE A 34 12.22 -1.21 8.88
CA PHE A 34 11.67 -2.25 9.75
C PHE A 34 11.65 -3.61 9.02
N PHE A 35 11.18 -3.65 7.78
CA PHE A 35 11.11 -4.88 6.99
C PHE A 35 12.49 -5.53 6.82
N LYS A 36 13.50 -4.75 6.41
CA LYS A 36 14.88 -5.24 6.25
C LYS A 36 15.42 -5.90 7.52
N LYS A 37 15.15 -5.30 8.69
CA LYS A 37 15.62 -5.82 10.00
C LYS A 37 14.86 -7.04 10.48
N ASN A 38 13.59 -7.20 10.11
CA ASN A 38 12.67 -8.15 10.76
C ASN A 38 12.09 -9.22 9.83
N LYS A 39 12.26 -9.14 8.50
CA LYS A 39 11.65 -10.08 7.55
C LYS A 39 11.94 -11.55 7.86
N ASN A 40 13.12 -11.87 8.38
CA ASN A 40 13.52 -13.23 8.73
C ASN A 40 13.12 -13.64 10.16
N LYS A 41 12.77 -12.68 11.02
CA LYS A 41 12.36 -12.95 12.41
C LYS A 41 10.87 -13.29 12.50
N ILE A 42 10.05 -12.74 11.59
CA ILE A 42 8.62 -13.03 11.53
C ILE A 42 8.45 -14.35 10.75
N LYS A 43 8.47 -15.46 11.48
CA LYS A 43 8.29 -16.80 10.92
C LYS A 43 7.01 -17.41 11.47
N PHE A 44 6.21 -18.00 10.60
CA PHE A 44 5.09 -18.86 10.97
C PHE A 44 5.35 -20.24 10.39
N LYS A 45 5.12 -21.30 11.17
CA LYS A 45 5.23 -22.70 10.74
C LYS A 45 3.92 -23.12 10.03
N ILE A 46 3.67 -22.55 8.85
CA ILE A 46 2.53 -22.94 8.03
C ILE A 46 3.08 -23.39 6.69
N PRO A 47 2.57 -24.49 6.10
CA PRO A 47 2.96 -24.89 4.75
C PRO A 47 2.76 -23.75 3.78
N GLY A 48 3.78 -23.43 3.01
CA GLY A 48 3.70 -22.36 2.01
C GLY A 48 2.65 -22.71 0.96
N LYS A 49 1.79 -21.74 0.65
CA LYS A 49 0.74 -21.89 -0.37
C LYS A 49 1.27 -21.58 -1.78
N ASN A 50 2.58 -21.61 -1.99
CA ASN A 50 3.27 -21.20 -3.24
C ASN A 50 2.90 -19.79 -3.73
N ARG A 51 2.40 -18.94 -2.83
CA ARG A 51 2.05 -17.55 -3.12
C ARG A 51 3.21 -16.62 -2.82
N LYS A 52 3.45 -15.68 -3.75
CA LYS A 52 4.53 -14.70 -3.65
C LYS A 52 3.98 -13.30 -3.84
N VAL A 53 4.31 -12.39 -2.94
CA VAL A 53 3.89 -10.99 -3.04
C VAL A 53 5.03 -10.02 -2.74
N VAL A 54 4.95 -8.86 -3.36
CA VAL A 54 5.70 -7.67 -2.97
C VAL A 54 4.72 -6.65 -2.40
N ILE A 55 4.93 -6.23 -1.18
CA ILE A 55 4.24 -5.06 -0.64
C ILE A 55 4.85 -3.82 -1.31
N TYR A 56 4.08 -3.18 -2.20
CA TYR A 56 4.41 -1.83 -2.65
C TYR A 56 4.19 -0.88 -1.48
N THR A 57 5.28 -0.57 -0.81
CA THR A 57 5.27 0.34 0.32
C THR A 57 5.03 1.74 -0.19
N THR A 58 3.84 2.25 0.04
CA THR A 58 3.47 3.61 -0.36
C THR A 58 4.20 4.64 0.52
N CYS A 59 4.31 5.89 0.07
CA CYS A 59 4.89 6.95 0.89
C CYS A 59 4.18 7.05 2.25
N PHE A 60 2.84 6.92 2.27
CA PHE A 60 2.05 7.01 3.47
C PHE A 60 2.36 5.88 4.48
N VAL A 61 2.42 4.64 4.03
CA VAL A 61 2.76 3.49 4.90
C VAL A 61 4.21 3.59 5.34
N ASN A 62 5.12 3.95 4.45
CA ASN A 62 6.54 4.02 4.76
C ASN A 62 6.85 5.06 5.84
N PHE A 63 6.33 6.27 5.67
CA PHE A 63 6.74 7.41 6.50
C PHE A 63 5.76 7.74 7.64
N ASN A 64 4.46 7.46 7.48
CA ASN A 64 3.43 7.93 8.41
C ASN A 64 2.69 6.80 9.15
N LYS A 65 2.47 5.64 8.53
CA LYS A 65 1.66 4.54 9.06
C LYS A 65 2.39 3.19 8.99
N LYS A 66 3.60 3.13 9.50
CA LYS A 66 4.42 1.91 9.55
C LYS A 66 3.66 0.69 10.08
N ASN A 67 2.83 0.88 11.10
CA ASN A 67 2.09 -0.22 11.74
C ASN A 67 1.13 -0.93 10.78
N THR A 68 0.56 -0.23 9.79
CA THR A 68 -0.26 -0.86 8.73
C THR A 68 0.58 -1.86 7.92
N GLY A 69 1.78 -1.46 7.51
CA GLY A 69 2.72 -2.37 6.82
C GLY A 69 3.12 -3.58 7.67
N VAL A 70 3.37 -3.35 8.96
CA VAL A 70 3.71 -4.43 9.91
C VAL A 70 2.54 -5.42 10.08
N ALA A 71 1.30 -4.93 10.17
CA ALA A 71 0.10 -5.76 10.26
C ALA A 71 -0.09 -6.58 8.97
N ALA A 72 -0.01 -5.97 7.80
CA ALA A 72 -0.10 -6.65 6.52
C ALA A 72 0.98 -7.74 6.36
N LEU A 73 2.24 -7.43 6.71
CA LEU A 73 3.32 -8.41 6.70
C LEU A 73 3.01 -9.63 7.60
N LYS A 74 2.48 -9.39 8.81
CA LYS A 74 2.12 -10.47 9.74
C LYS A 74 0.97 -11.32 9.20
N VAL A 75 -0.08 -10.69 8.67
CA VAL A 75 -1.24 -11.40 8.09
C VAL A 75 -0.81 -12.26 6.91
N LEU A 76 -0.07 -11.69 5.95
CA LEU A 76 0.40 -12.42 4.78
C LEU A 76 1.29 -13.61 5.17
N LYS A 77 2.27 -13.39 6.05
CA LYS A 77 3.16 -14.47 6.52
C LYS A 77 2.42 -15.51 7.34
N LYS A 78 1.43 -15.13 8.17
CA LYS A 78 0.59 -16.10 8.91
C LYS A 78 -0.18 -16.99 7.96
N ASN A 79 -0.53 -16.50 6.78
CA ASN A 79 -1.18 -17.26 5.72
C ASN A 79 -0.20 -17.99 4.78
N GLY A 80 1.07 -18.12 5.13
CA GLY A 80 2.07 -18.89 4.38
C GLY A 80 2.57 -18.21 3.10
N VAL A 81 2.32 -16.91 2.92
CA VAL A 81 2.73 -16.16 1.72
C VAL A 81 4.19 -15.73 1.84
N GLU A 82 4.96 -15.91 0.77
CA GLU A 82 6.29 -15.34 0.64
C GLU A 82 6.16 -13.82 0.39
N VAL A 83 6.73 -13.01 1.29
CA VAL A 83 6.58 -11.56 1.25
C VAL A 83 7.90 -10.87 1.04
N GLN A 84 7.96 -10.02 0.04
CA GLN A 84 9.02 -9.04 -0.18
C GLN A 84 8.45 -7.62 -0.04
N GLU A 85 9.32 -6.62 -0.09
CA GLU A 85 8.97 -5.20 0.03
C GLU A 85 9.70 -4.39 -1.04
N ALA A 86 9.01 -3.42 -1.63
CA ALA A 86 9.60 -2.46 -2.53
C ALA A 86 8.99 -1.06 -2.36
N TYR A 87 9.87 -0.05 -2.33
CA TYR A 87 9.48 1.36 -2.38
C TYR A 87 10.28 2.09 -3.46
N PRO A 88 9.93 1.95 -4.74
CA PRO A 88 10.61 2.65 -5.84
C PRO A 88 10.24 4.13 -5.94
N GLY A 89 9.19 4.58 -5.25
CA GLY A 89 8.73 5.96 -5.24
C GLY A 89 7.23 6.11 -4.98
N CYS A 90 6.74 7.33 -5.15
CA CYS A 90 5.31 7.67 -5.01
C CYS A 90 4.51 7.19 -6.24
N CYS A 91 3.25 6.79 -6.04
CA CYS A 91 2.34 6.42 -7.14
C CYS A 91 1.89 7.60 -8.00
N GLY A 92 2.11 8.84 -7.56
CA GLY A 92 1.73 10.04 -8.29
C GLY A 92 0.34 10.59 -7.99
N MET A 93 -0.43 9.99 -7.07
CA MET A 93 -1.78 10.50 -6.73
C MET A 93 -1.81 12.00 -6.38
N PRO A 94 -0.87 12.56 -5.57
CA PRO A 94 -0.88 14.00 -5.30
C PRO A 94 -0.67 14.88 -6.54
N PHE A 95 0.00 14.39 -7.56
CA PHE A 95 0.15 15.10 -8.83
C PHE A 95 -1.13 15.01 -9.65
N LEU A 96 -1.81 13.85 -9.64
CA LEU A 96 -3.10 13.69 -10.29
C LEU A 96 -4.15 14.66 -9.70
N GLU A 97 -4.21 14.76 -8.38
CA GLU A 97 -5.10 15.70 -7.67
C GLU A 97 -4.83 17.17 -7.99
N GLN A 98 -3.61 17.50 -8.44
CA GLN A 98 -3.21 18.81 -8.89
C GLN A 98 -3.27 18.98 -10.42
N ALA A 99 -3.80 17.98 -11.14
CA ALA A 99 -3.84 17.94 -12.61
C ALA A 99 -2.45 18.01 -13.28
N ASP A 100 -1.36 17.69 -12.58
CA ASP A 100 -0.01 17.62 -13.14
C ASP A 100 0.23 16.25 -13.79
N LEU A 101 -0.49 16.00 -14.89
CA LEU A 101 -0.44 14.73 -15.61
C LEU A 101 0.96 14.35 -16.12
N PRO A 102 1.82 15.28 -16.59
CA PRO A 102 3.19 14.96 -16.97
C PRO A 102 3.98 14.31 -15.83
N LYS A 103 3.87 14.82 -14.60
CA LYS A 103 4.53 14.22 -13.43
C LYS A 103 3.92 12.86 -13.03
N VAL A 104 2.61 12.66 -13.21
CA VAL A 104 2.00 11.34 -13.02
C VAL A 104 2.62 10.32 -13.96
N VAL A 105 2.75 10.66 -15.24
CA VAL A 105 3.35 9.80 -16.28
C VAL A 105 4.81 9.49 -15.97
N GLU A 106 5.58 10.48 -15.52
CA GLU A 106 6.97 10.29 -15.08
C GLU A 106 7.07 9.28 -13.93
N GLN A 107 6.24 9.46 -12.88
CA GLN A 107 6.20 8.54 -11.75
C GLN A 107 5.75 7.13 -12.17
N ALA A 108 4.75 7.02 -13.02
CA ALA A 108 4.28 5.73 -13.52
C ALA A 108 5.39 4.96 -14.24
N LYS A 109 6.13 5.61 -15.13
CA LYS A 109 7.26 5.00 -15.86
C LYS A 109 8.40 4.59 -14.92
N LYS A 110 8.73 5.44 -13.95
CA LYS A 110 9.80 5.17 -12.97
C LYS A 110 9.45 4.01 -12.07
N VAL A 111 8.30 4.07 -11.42
CA VAL A 111 7.87 3.08 -10.42
C VAL A 111 7.55 1.73 -11.05
N SER A 112 6.91 1.73 -12.24
CA SER A 112 6.58 0.49 -12.93
C SER A 112 7.80 -0.32 -13.32
N LYS A 113 8.92 0.32 -13.70
CA LYS A 113 10.16 -0.36 -14.06
C LYS A 113 10.62 -1.31 -12.95
N ASP A 114 10.70 -0.81 -11.71
CA ASP A 114 11.18 -1.60 -10.57
C ASP A 114 10.15 -2.66 -10.12
N LEU A 115 8.84 -2.33 -10.20
CA LEU A 115 7.80 -3.27 -9.81
C LEU A 115 7.64 -4.42 -10.82
N LEU A 116 7.88 -4.17 -12.10
CA LEU A 116 7.84 -5.22 -13.13
C LEU A 116 8.89 -6.30 -12.94
N GLU A 117 10.07 -5.97 -12.41
CA GLU A 117 11.08 -6.97 -12.09
C GLU A 117 10.57 -8.02 -11.10
N TRP A 118 9.67 -7.64 -10.21
CA TRP A 118 9.01 -8.55 -9.28
C TRP A 118 7.90 -9.36 -9.95
N VAL A 119 7.11 -8.71 -10.81
CA VAL A 119 6.08 -9.40 -11.61
C VAL A 119 6.72 -10.47 -12.49
N ASP A 120 7.87 -10.19 -13.09
CA ASP A 120 8.61 -11.13 -13.93
C ASP A 120 9.15 -12.34 -13.13
N LYS A 121 9.37 -12.17 -11.84
CA LYS A 121 9.73 -13.24 -10.89
C LYS A 121 8.50 -13.98 -10.32
N GLY A 122 7.29 -13.68 -10.80
CA GLY A 122 6.04 -14.31 -10.38
C GLY A 122 5.40 -13.77 -9.11
N TYR A 123 5.76 -12.56 -8.66
CA TYR A 123 5.14 -11.92 -7.52
C TYR A 123 3.92 -11.09 -7.93
N LYS A 124 2.86 -11.10 -7.11
CA LYS A 124 1.80 -10.10 -7.15
C LYS A 124 2.23 -8.85 -6.38
N ILE A 125 1.78 -7.69 -6.82
CA ILE A 125 2.05 -6.42 -6.16
C ILE A 125 0.87 -6.08 -5.26
N ILE A 126 1.11 -5.94 -3.97
CA ILE A 126 0.06 -5.64 -2.97
C ILE A 126 0.16 -4.19 -2.54
N THR A 127 -0.94 -3.48 -2.65
CA THR A 127 -1.09 -2.11 -2.16
C THR A 127 -1.82 -2.10 -0.82
N LEU A 128 -1.36 -1.24 0.11
CA LEU A 128 -1.94 -1.06 1.44
C LEU A 128 -2.70 0.27 1.56
N THR A 129 -2.84 0.99 0.46
CA THR A 129 -3.48 2.30 0.40
C THR A 129 -4.33 2.35 -0.86
N ALA A 130 -5.63 2.47 -0.70
CA ALA A 130 -6.60 2.38 -1.79
C ALA A 130 -6.32 3.35 -2.96
N SER A 131 -5.86 4.58 -2.66
CA SER A 131 -5.49 5.57 -3.68
C SER A 131 -4.32 5.09 -4.54
N CYS A 132 -3.32 4.44 -3.93
CA CYS A 132 -2.19 3.90 -4.69
C CYS A 132 -2.61 2.66 -5.51
N GLY A 133 -3.50 1.82 -4.97
CA GLY A 133 -4.10 0.71 -5.70
C GLY A 133 -4.85 1.19 -6.95
N LEU A 134 -5.67 2.22 -6.80
CA LEU A 134 -6.39 2.85 -7.92
C LEU A 134 -5.42 3.37 -8.99
N MET A 135 -4.36 4.09 -8.57
CA MET A 135 -3.34 4.61 -9.50
C MET A 135 -2.73 3.49 -10.35
N LEU A 136 -2.24 2.44 -9.73
CA LEU A 136 -1.53 1.36 -10.42
C LEU A 136 -2.47 0.50 -11.28
N LYS A 137 -3.71 0.28 -10.82
CA LYS A 137 -4.68 -0.60 -11.51
C LYS A 137 -5.41 0.10 -12.66
N PHE A 138 -5.72 1.39 -12.52
CA PHE A 138 -6.62 2.07 -13.45
C PHE A 138 -6.06 3.38 -14.01
N GLU A 139 -5.57 4.30 -13.16
CA GLU A 139 -5.18 5.63 -13.62
C GLU A 139 -3.95 5.59 -14.53
N TRP A 140 -2.94 4.79 -14.20
CA TRP A 140 -1.77 4.65 -15.07
C TRP A 140 -2.10 4.04 -16.44
N PRO A 141 -2.90 2.96 -16.54
CA PRO A 141 -3.37 2.45 -17.83
C PRO A 141 -4.18 3.47 -18.64
N LEU A 142 -5.00 4.31 -18.00
CA LEU A 142 -5.74 5.37 -18.67
C LEU A 142 -4.82 6.43 -19.27
N LEU A 143 -3.78 6.83 -18.53
CA LEU A 143 -2.80 7.83 -18.98
C LEU A 143 -1.79 7.28 -20.01
N LEU A 144 -1.56 5.97 -20.00
CA LEU A 144 -0.58 5.27 -20.83
C LEU A 144 -1.20 4.04 -21.52
N PRO A 145 -2.27 4.23 -22.33
CA PRO A 145 -3.07 3.12 -22.86
C PRO A 145 -2.32 2.18 -23.81
N ASN A 146 -1.24 2.65 -24.42
CA ASN A 146 -0.43 1.87 -25.36
C ASN A 146 0.85 1.31 -24.72
N ASN A 147 1.00 1.39 -23.40
CA ASN A 147 2.19 0.90 -22.71
C ASN A 147 1.95 -0.50 -22.14
N GLU A 148 2.48 -1.52 -22.81
CA GLU A 148 2.30 -2.93 -22.43
C GLU A 148 2.89 -3.25 -21.05
N ASN A 149 3.94 -2.57 -20.63
CA ASN A 149 4.52 -2.73 -19.30
C ASN A 149 3.56 -2.26 -18.21
N ILE A 150 2.88 -1.14 -18.42
CA ILE A 150 1.86 -0.62 -17.49
C ILE A 150 0.66 -1.58 -17.45
N LYS A 151 0.19 -2.09 -18.59
CA LYS A 151 -0.89 -3.09 -18.63
C LYS A 151 -0.51 -4.36 -17.89
N LYS A 152 0.70 -4.89 -18.13
CA LYS A 152 1.21 -6.06 -17.45
C LYS A 152 1.29 -5.85 -15.93
N LEU A 153 1.79 -4.69 -15.49
CA LEU A 153 1.84 -4.35 -14.09
C LEU A 153 0.45 -4.29 -13.48
N SER A 154 -0.48 -3.54 -14.08
CA SER A 154 -1.83 -3.32 -13.55
C SER A 154 -2.60 -4.63 -13.35
N ALA A 155 -2.44 -5.60 -14.24
CA ALA A 155 -3.02 -6.94 -14.13
C ALA A 155 -2.44 -7.78 -12.97
N ASN A 156 -1.34 -7.34 -12.38
CA ASN A 156 -0.67 -8.03 -11.27
C ASN A 156 -0.71 -7.24 -9.96
N VAL A 157 -1.47 -6.14 -9.89
CA VAL A 157 -1.69 -5.35 -8.68
C VAL A 157 -2.99 -5.76 -8.01
N MET A 158 -2.96 -5.96 -6.70
CA MET A 158 -4.14 -6.20 -5.87
C MET A 158 -4.11 -5.32 -4.63
N ASP A 159 -5.29 -4.93 -4.14
CA ASP A 159 -5.43 -4.38 -2.80
C ASP A 159 -5.23 -5.49 -1.75
N ILE A 160 -4.79 -5.15 -0.55
CA ILE A 160 -4.56 -6.14 0.52
C ILE A 160 -5.84 -6.90 0.87
N ASP A 161 -6.99 -6.19 0.96
CA ASP A 161 -8.26 -6.80 1.28
C ASP A 161 -8.70 -7.78 0.17
N GLU A 162 -8.54 -7.37 -1.09
CA GLU A 162 -8.80 -8.23 -2.26
C GLU A 162 -7.95 -9.49 -2.23
N TYR A 163 -6.67 -9.36 -1.89
CA TYR A 163 -5.74 -10.50 -1.84
C TYR A 163 -6.03 -11.45 -0.69
N VAL A 164 -6.39 -10.94 0.50
CA VAL A 164 -6.74 -11.79 1.65
C VAL A 164 -8.03 -12.56 1.39
N VAL A 165 -9.04 -11.92 0.78
CA VAL A 165 -10.29 -12.58 0.37
C VAL A 165 -10.01 -13.65 -0.70
N ASP A 166 -9.09 -13.38 -1.64
CA ASP A 166 -8.68 -14.38 -2.63
C ASP A 166 -8.02 -15.62 -1.97
N ILE A 167 -7.17 -15.43 -0.96
CA ILE A 167 -6.63 -16.54 -0.16
C ILE A 167 -7.77 -17.30 0.53
N ALA A 168 -8.71 -16.59 1.16
CA ALA A 168 -9.83 -17.20 1.89
C ALA A 168 -10.66 -18.12 0.99
N ASN A 169 -11.00 -17.64 -0.22
CA ASN A 169 -11.84 -18.35 -1.16
C ASN A 169 -11.16 -19.56 -1.80
N ASN A 170 -9.85 -19.50 -2.05
CA ASN A 170 -9.16 -20.55 -2.79
C ASN A 170 -8.47 -21.59 -1.87
N GLU A 171 -8.01 -21.19 -0.69
CA GLU A 171 -7.11 -22.03 0.11
C GLU A 171 -7.46 -22.02 1.61
N GLY A 172 -8.38 -21.15 2.01
CA GLY A 172 -8.72 -20.91 3.41
C GLY A 172 -7.67 -20.07 4.14
N LEU A 173 -8.10 -19.38 5.19
CA LEU A 173 -7.23 -18.58 6.05
C LEU A 173 -6.57 -19.45 7.13
N ALA A 174 -5.43 -18.98 7.63
CA ALA A 174 -4.76 -19.57 8.76
C ALA A 174 -5.62 -19.50 10.02
N GLN A 175 -5.62 -20.56 10.80
CA GLN A 175 -6.38 -20.66 12.06
C GLN A 175 -5.95 -19.59 13.09
N GLY A 176 -6.86 -19.31 14.06
CA GLY A 176 -6.62 -18.39 15.17
C GLY A 176 -7.10 -16.97 14.90
N LEU A 177 -8.04 -16.79 13.98
CA LEU A 177 -8.90 -15.61 13.95
C LEU A 177 -9.85 -15.67 15.14
N GLN A 178 -10.10 -14.51 15.76
CA GLN A 178 -11.03 -14.37 16.88
C GLN A 178 -12.02 -13.26 16.53
N GLU A 179 -13.24 -13.43 16.98
CA GLU A 179 -14.26 -12.37 16.90
C GLU A 179 -13.81 -11.16 17.74
N ILE A 180 -14.17 -9.98 17.27
CA ILE A 180 -13.92 -8.72 17.99
C ILE A 180 -15.21 -8.32 18.67
N ASP A 181 -15.19 -8.22 20.00
CA ASP A 181 -16.33 -7.77 20.78
C ASP A 181 -16.85 -6.42 20.30
N GLY A 182 -18.17 -6.32 20.09
CA GLY A 182 -18.81 -5.11 19.59
C GLY A 182 -18.74 -4.92 18.05
N GLY A 183 -18.09 -5.82 17.33
CA GLY A 183 -18.04 -5.78 15.87
C GLY A 183 -17.12 -4.71 15.28
N VAL A 184 -17.14 -4.56 13.95
CA VAL A 184 -16.33 -3.60 13.19
C VAL A 184 -17.21 -2.81 12.24
N THR A 185 -17.09 -1.48 12.25
CA THR A 185 -17.71 -0.62 11.24
C THR A 185 -16.76 -0.44 10.05
N VAL A 186 -17.18 -0.86 8.87
CA VAL A 186 -16.41 -0.74 7.64
C VAL A 186 -16.79 0.52 6.89
N HIS A 187 -15.81 1.42 6.65
CA HIS A 187 -15.95 2.53 5.74
C HIS A 187 -15.34 2.17 4.37
N ASN A 188 -16.20 2.00 3.37
CA ASN A 188 -15.73 1.74 2.01
C ASN A 188 -15.32 3.05 1.32
N ALA A 189 -14.02 3.35 1.36
CA ALA A 189 -13.43 4.57 0.81
C ALA A 189 -13.65 4.70 -0.71
N CYS A 190 -13.79 5.95 -1.22
CA CYS A 190 -14.04 6.22 -2.64
C CYS A 190 -13.02 5.53 -3.57
N HIS A 191 -11.73 5.60 -3.26
CA HIS A 191 -10.69 4.97 -4.07
C HIS A 191 -10.70 3.43 -3.99
N ALA A 192 -11.21 2.83 -2.92
CA ALA A 192 -11.45 1.38 -2.86
C ALA A 192 -12.64 0.99 -3.75
N ARG A 193 -13.73 1.76 -3.71
CA ARG A 193 -14.91 1.56 -4.57
C ARG A 193 -14.55 1.68 -6.05
N ALA A 194 -13.73 2.68 -6.41
CA ALA A 194 -13.31 2.92 -7.78
C ALA A 194 -12.44 1.79 -8.36
N GLN A 195 -11.88 0.91 -7.52
CA GLN A 195 -11.13 -0.26 -7.98
C GLN A 195 -12.01 -1.41 -8.51
N ASN A 196 -13.35 -1.29 -8.46
CA ASN A 196 -14.31 -2.31 -8.94
C ASN A 196 -14.10 -3.72 -8.35
N MET A 197 -13.50 -3.81 -7.17
CA MET A 197 -13.22 -5.08 -6.49
C MET A 197 -14.34 -5.54 -5.53
N GLY A 198 -15.45 -4.78 -5.43
CA GLY A 198 -16.50 -5.00 -4.44
C GLY A 198 -16.09 -4.48 -3.05
N ILE A 199 -16.85 -4.83 -2.02
CA ILE A 199 -16.56 -4.42 -0.63
C ILE A 199 -15.71 -5.51 0.06
N LYS A 200 -14.47 -5.67 -0.40
CA LYS A 200 -13.58 -6.73 0.11
C LYS A 200 -13.28 -6.61 1.60
N SER A 201 -13.22 -5.37 2.13
CA SER A 201 -13.06 -5.15 3.57
C SER A 201 -14.22 -5.69 4.42
N ARG A 202 -15.43 -5.86 3.83
CA ARG A 202 -16.55 -6.53 4.49
C ARG A 202 -16.46 -8.04 4.37
N ASP A 203 -15.96 -8.50 3.23
CA ASP A 203 -15.89 -9.93 2.89
C ASP A 203 -14.71 -10.63 3.61
N MET A 204 -13.77 -9.83 4.16
CA MET A 204 -12.62 -10.25 4.95
C MET A 204 -12.96 -10.50 6.42
#